data_405cf7bb8264ba4b0a0e1b810da2d497
#
_entry.id   405cf7bb8264ba4b0a0e1b810da2d497
#
_cell.length_a   1.000
_cell.length_b   1.000
_cell.length_c   1.000
_cell.angle_alpha   90.00
_cell.angle_beta   90.00
_cell.angle_gamma   90.00
#
_symmetry.space_group_name_H-M   'P 1'
#
loop_
_entity.id
_entity.type
_entity.pdbx_description
1 polymer ?
#
loop_
_entity_poly.entity_id
_entity_poly.type
_entity_poly.pdbx_seq_one_letter_code
_entity_poly.pdbx_strand_id
1 'polypeptide(L)'
;MGLHVVAHAGEACGPESVRKAVELLGAERIGHGLTAARDPAVLALLRDRQIPLEVCLTSNVATGVLARMEDHPLPQFLEAGLVVTLNTDDPAMFGTTLVNEYLLAAKTFGLARQQILHLCQNAIRAAFLSEEEKLDLLNQMPDDPPA
;
A
#
# COMPACT_ATOMS: atom_id res chain seq x y z
N MET A 1 -6.20 23.02 12.22
CA MET A 1 -5.52 22.09 11.31
C MET A 1 -4.72 21.13 12.16
N GLY A 2 -5.02 19.83 12.16
CA GLY A 2 -4.24 18.82 12.83
C GLY A 2 -3.11 18.31 11.94
N LEU A 3 -2.12 17.63 12.51
CA LEU A 3 -1.13 16.87 11.74
C LEU A 3 -1.75 15.55 11.31
N HIS A 4 -1.44 15.12 10.09
CA HIS A 4 -1.76 13.78 9.62
C HIS A 4 -0.76 12.77 10.18
N VAL A 5 -1.23 11.56 10.51
CA VAL A 5 -0.43 10.53 11.15
C VAL A 5 -0.21 9.37 10.16
N VAL A 6 1.06 9.09 9.86
CA VAL A 6 1.50 7.89 9.15
C VAL A 6 2.41 7.11 10.07
N ALA A 7 2.25 5.80 10.13
CA ALA A 7 3.06 4.94 11.00
C ALA A 7 3.60 3.72 10.25
N HIS A 8 4.91 3.47 10.33
CA HIS A 8 5.47 2.20 9.92
C HIS A 8 5.06 1.14 10.94
N ALA A 9 4.33 0.13 10.51
CA ALA A 9 3.87 -0.97 11.35
C ALA A 9 3.69 -2.26 10.55
N GLY A 10 3.83 -3.40 11.22
CA GLY A 10 3.66 -4.70 10.56
C GLY A 10 4.76 -5.04 9.55
N GLU A 11 5.92 -4.41 9.61
CA GLU A 11 7.09 -4.77 8.82
C GLU A 11 7.90 -5.84 9.57
N ALA A 12 8.64 -5.46 10.59
CA ALA A 12 9.44 -6.35 11.42
C ALA A 12 8.68 -6.88 12.65
N CYS A 13 7.63 -6.19 13.08
CA CYS A 13 6.76 -6.58 14.19
C CYS A 13 5.50 -7.30 13.70
N GLY A 14 4.82 -8.03 14.60
CA GLY A 14 3.59 -8.74 14.29
C GLY A 14 2.38 -7.83 13.98
N PRO A 15 1.22 -8.42 13.60
CA PRO A 15 0.02 -7.68 13.21
C PRO A 15 -0.52 -6.75 14.32
N GLU A 16 -0.24 -7.07 15.56
CA GLU A 16 -0.61 -6.23 16.71
C GLU A 16 -0.01 -4.81 16.63
N SER A 17 1.17 -4.65 16.00
CA SER A 17 1.75 -3.32 15.77
C SER A 17 0.88 -2.48 14.84
N VAL A 18 0.29 -3.10 13.80
CA VAL A 18 -0.64 -2.44 12.88
C VAL A 18 -1.90 -2.01 13.63
N ARG A 19 -2.49 -2.92 14.41
CA ARG A 19 -3.66 -2.60 15.24
C ARG A 19 -3.40 -1.40 16.16
N LYS A 20 -2.29 -1.41 16.89
CA LYS A 20 -1.91 -0.31 17.80
C LYS A 20 -1.68 0.99 17.07
N ALA A 21 -1.05 0.97 15.89
CA ALA A 21 -0.87 2.17 15.08
C ALA A 21 -2.22 2.80 14.70
N VAL A 22 -3.19 1.99 14.31
CA VAL A 22 -4.53 2.47 13.95
C VAL A 22 -5.33 2.91 15.17
N GLU A 23 -5.37 2.10 16.24
CA GLU A 23 -6.29 2.31 17.37
C GLU A 23 -5.75 3.28 18.42
N LEU A 24 -4.43 3.29 18.66
CA LEU A 24 -3.82 4.09 19.73
C LEU A 24 -3.13 5.35 19.19
N LEU A 25 -2.50 5.28 18.00
CA LEU A 25 -1.82 6.44 17.42
C LEU A 25 -2.73 7.20 16.46
N GLY A 26 -3.88 6.65 16.07
CA GLY A 26 -4.77 7.25 15.09
C GLY A 26 -4.14 7.34 13.69
N ALA A 27 -3.32 6.35 13.33
CA ALA A 27 -2.67 6.34 12.02
C ALA A 27 -3.71 6.30 10.90
N GLU A 28 -3.58 7.25 9.99
CA GLU A 28 -4.43 7.42 8.81
C GLU A 28 -3.91 6.61 7.62
N ARG A 29 -2.62 6.24 7.62
CA ARG A 29 -1.98 5.32 6.69
C ARG A 29 -0.94 4.50 7.43
N ILE A 30 -0.69 3.28 6.93
CA ILE A 30 0.30 2.36 7.50
C ILE A 30 1.40 2.09 6.47
N GLY A 31 2.64 2.44 6.81
CA GLY A 31 3.81 2.01 6.04
C GLY A 31 4.00 0.50 6.18
N HIS A 32 4.19 -0.20 5.07
CA HIS A 32 4.35 -1.64 4.88
C HIS A 32 3.10 -2.47 5.23
N GLY A 33 2.78 -2.64 6.49
CA GLY A 33 1.62 -3.44 6.92
C GLY A 33 1.73 -4.94 6.64
N LEU A 34 2.91 -5.45 6.29
CA LEU A 34 3.15 -6.80 5.77
C LEU A 34 2.52 -7.90 6.61
N THR A 35 2.72 -7.83 7.93
CA THR A 35 2.25 -8.86 8.86
C THR A 35 0.74 -8.80 9.13
N ALA A 36 0.02 -7.77 8.66
CA ALA A 36 -1.44 -7.72 8.73
C ALA A 36 -2.09 -8.95 8.07
N ALA A 37 -1.45 -9.51 7.03
CA ALA A 37 -1.88 -10.73 6.35
C ALA A 37 -2.04 -11.95 7.28
N ARG A 38 -1.42 -11.94 8.45
CA ARG A 38 -1.42 -13.05 9.41
C ARG A 38 -2.58 -13.00 10.41
N ASP A 39 -3.35 -11.92 10.42
CA ASP A 39 -4.47 -11.72 11.36
C ASP A 39 -5.72 -11.22 10.62
N PRO A 40 -6.74 -12.08 10.43
CA PRO A 40 -7.99 -11.70 9.75
C PRO A 40 -8.72 -10.52 10.42
N ALA A 41 -8.57 -10.35 11.74
CA ALA A 41 -9.21 -9.23 12.43
C ALA A 41 -8.49 -7.91 12.14
N VAL A 42 -7.16 -7.94 11.92
CA VAL A 42 -6.41 -6.75 11.47
C VAL A 42 -6.74 -6.42 10.02
N LEU A 43 -6.87 -7.42 9.14
CA LEU A 43 -7.34 -7.19 7.76
C LEU A 43 -8.74 -6.56 7.75
N ALA A 44 -9.67 -7.08 8.56
CA ALA A 44 -11.01 -6.51 8.69
C ALA A 44 -10.97 -5.06 9.21
N LEU A 45 -10.15 -4.78 10.24
CA LEU A 45 -9.98 -3.43 10.78
C LEU A 45 -9.50 -2.43 9.71
N LEU A 46 -8.47 -2.80 8.93
CA LEU A 46 -7.92 -1.96 7.86
C LEU A 46 -8.96 -1.72 6.75
N ARG A 47 -9.66 -2.78 6.32
CA ARG A 47 -10.71 -2.68 5.31
C ARG A 47 -11.87 -1.82 5.78
N ASP A 48 -12.42 -2.09 6.96
CA ASP A 48 -13.63 -1.44 7.46
C ASP A 48 -13.40 0.05 7.76
N ARG A 49 -12.17 0.42 8.15
CA ARG A 49 -11.75 1.80 8.35
C ARG A 49 -11.11 2.44 7.12
N GLN A 50 -10.97 1.70 6.02
CA GLN A 50 -10.34 2.17 4.77
C GLN A 50 -8.95 2.77 5.00
N ILE A 51 -8.14 2.16 5.89
CA ILE A 51 -6.78 2.58 6.18
C ILE A 51 -5.85 2.10 5.07
N PRO A 52 -5.19 2.99 4.31
CA PRO A 52 -4.27 2.59 3.25
C PRO A 52 -3.01 1.91 3.78
N LEU A 53 -2.58 0.86 3.08
CA LEU A 53 -1.27 0.24 3.24
C LEU A 53 -0.31 0.78 2.17
N GLU A 54 0.83 1.31 2.59
CA GLU A 54 1.91 1.80 1.73
C GLU A 54 2.91 0.67 1.49
N VAL A 55 2.64 -0.18 0.50
CA VAL A 55 3.43 -1.38 0.20
C VAL A 55 4.72 -1.00 -0.53
N CYS A 56 5.86 -1.54 -0.06
CA CYS A 56 7.21 -1.30 -0.57
C CYS A 56 7.87 -2.63 -0.93
N LEU A 57 7.63 -3.14 -2.15
CA LEU A 57 8.02 -4.49 -2.55
C LEU A 57 9.54 -4.71 -2.48
N THR A 58 10.30 -3.83 -3.15
CA THR A 58 11.77 -3.94 -3.19
C THR A 58 12.37 -3.81 -1.80
N SER A 59 11.91 -2.85 -1.00
CA SER A 59 12.39 -2.64 0.37
C SER A 59 12.18 -3.87 1.24
N ASN A 60 11.00 -4.50 1.20
CA ASN A 60 10.69 -5.66 2.03
C ASN A 60 11.58 -6.89 1.74
N VAL A 61 12.07 -7.02 0.50
CA VAL A 61 13.05 -8.05 0.14
C VAL A 61 14.46 -7.60 0.52
N ALA A 62 14.84 -6.37 0.21
CA ALA A 62 16.19 -5.85 0.47
C ALA A 62 16.51 -5.78 1.97
N THR A 63 15.53 -5.49 2.82
CA THR A 63 15.68 -5.51 4.29
C THR A 63 15.65 -6.93 4.89
N GLY A 64 15.36 -7.94 4.06
CA GLY A 64 15.28 -9.33 4.50
C GLY A 64 14.04 -9.68 5.32
N VAL A 65 13.04 -8.81 5.35
CA VAL A 65 11.73 -9.09 5.97
C VAL A 65 11.00 -10.18 5.22
N LEU A 66 11.17 -10.21 3.89
CA LEU A 66 10.78 -11.30 3.01
C LEU A 66 11.98 -11.93 2.34
N ALA A 67 11.96 -13.26 2.21
CA ALA A 67 13.02 -13.98 1.51
C ALA A 67 12.92 -13.79 -0.03
N ARG A 68 11.70 -13.67 -0.55
CA ARG A 68 11.43 -13.55 -1.99
C ARG A 68 10.23 -12.63 -2.23
N MET A 69 10.21 -12.01 -3.40
CA MET A 69 9.14 -11.11 -3.83
C MET A 69 7.78 -11.83 -3.93
N GLU A 70 7.80 -13.07 -4.40
CA GLU A 70 6.59 -13.89 -4.59
C GLU A 70 5.88 -14.22 -3.27
N ASP A 71 6.60 -14.14 -2.15
CA ASP A 71 6.04 -14.39 -0.81
C ASP A 71 5.31 -13.15 -0.23
N HIS A 72 5.29 -12.03 -0.98
CA HIS A 72 4.63 -10.81 -0.52
C HIS A 72 3.10 -10.97 -0.54
N PRO A 73 2.40 -10.57 0.55
CA PRO A 73 0.95 -10.74 0.67
C PRO A 73 0.11 -9.73 -0.14
N LEU A 74 0.70 -9.02 -1.10
CA LEU A 74 -0.02 -8.06 -1.94
C LEU A 74 -1.29 -8.64 -2.58
N PRO A 75 -1.28 -9.85 -3.20
CA PRO A 75 -2.51 -10.44 -3.74
C PRO A 75 -3.59 -10.63 -2.68
N GLN A 76 -3.21 -11.13 -1.50
CA GLN A 76 -4.15 -11.32 -0.38
C GLN A 76 -4.76 -9.99 0.08
N PHE A 77 -3.99 -8.91 0.12
CA PHE A 77 -4.51 -7.58 0.47
C PHE A 77 -5.54 -7.08 -0.54
N LEU A 78 -5.26 -7.26 -1.84
CA LEU A 78 -6.19 -6.89 -2.91
C LEU A 78 -7.47 -7.72 -2.86
N GLU A 79 -7.37 -9.04 -2.66
CA GLU A 79 -8.52 -9.95 -2.51
C GLU A 79 -9.35 -9.61 -1.26
N ALA A 80 -8.71 -9.18 -0.17
CA ALA A 80 -9.38 -8.75 1.05
C ALA A 80 -10.06 -7.37 0.93
N GLY A 81 -9.90 -6.68 -0.20
CA GLY A 81 -10.50 -5.36 -0.45
C GLY A 81 -9.84 -4.23 0.33
N LEU A 82 -8.54 -4.36 0.65
CA LEU A 82 -7.79 -3.29 1.31
C LEU A 82 -7.43 -2.17 0.32
N VAL A 83 -7.33 -0.96 0.85
CA VAL A 83 -6.74 0.16 0.11
C VAL A 83 -5.23 -0.01 0.12
N VAL A 84 -4.64 -0.30 -1.04
CA VAL A 84 -3.19 -0.50 -1.19
C VAL A 84 -2.63 0.55 -2.13
N THR A 85 -1.46 1.07 -1.79
CA THR A 85 -0.61 1.90 -2.65
C THR A 85 0.75 1.23 -2.82
N LEU A 86 1.44 1.46 -3.94
CA LEU A 86 2.81 1.03 -4.15
C LEU A 86 3.75 2.21 -3.95
N ASN A 87 4.84 1.96 -3.24
CA ASN A 87 5.77 2.98 -2.79
C ASN A 87 7.21 2.45 -2.88
N THR A 88 8.18 3.35 -2.94
CA THR A 88 9.60 2.99 -3.08
C THR A 88 10.32 2.80 -1.75
N ASP A 89 9.75 3.31 -0.64
CA ASP A 89 10.48 3.53 0.59
C ASP A 89 11.68 4.47 0.33
N ASP A 90 12.91 4.04 0.52
CA ASP A 90 14.10 4.80 0.15
C ASP A 90 14.63 4.35 -1.23
N PRO A 91 14.30 5.07 -2.31
CA PRO A 91 14.67 4.66 -3.67
C PRO A 91 16.19 4.70 -3.91
N ALA A 92 16.91 5.58 -3.22
CA ALA A 92 18.35 5.66 -3.33
C ALA A 92 19.05 4.48 -2.66
N MET A 93 18.57 4.08 -1.47
CA MET A 93 19.10 2.93 -0.73
C MET A 93 18.81 1.62 -1.42
N PHE A 94 17.58 1.44 -1.92
CA PHE A 94 17.14 0.16 -2.50
C PHE A 94 17.33 0.07 -4.02
N GLY A 95 17.84 1.12 -4.67
CA GLY A 95 18.11 1.11 -6.10
C GLY A 95 16.87 0.92 -6.96
N THR A 96 15.72 1.42 -6.55
CA THR A 96 14.43 1.28 -7.23
C THR A 96 13.86 2.63 -7.66
N THR A 97 12.78 2.58 -8.41
CA THR A 97 11.94 3.74 -8.77
C THR A 97 10.47 3.35 -8.62
N LEU A 98 9.58 4.33 -8.48
CA LEU A 98 8.15 4.05 -8.39
C LEU A 98 7.64 3.26 -9.60
N VAL A 99 8.11 3.58 -10.80
CA VAL A 99 7.77 2.82 -12.02
C VAL A 99 8.21 1.36 -11.91
N ASN A 100 9.42 1.11 -11.37
CA ASN A 100 9.89 -0.27 -11.15
C ASN A 100 9.02 -1.03 -10.15
N GLU A 101 8.56 -0.40 -9.06
CA GLU A 101 7.65 -1.06 -8.11
C GLU A 101 6.36 -1.51 -8.79
N TYR A 102 5.76 -0.67 -9.65
CA TYR A 102 4.56 -1.05 -10.42
C TYR A 102 4.85 -2.16 -11.44
N LEU A 103 5.98 -2.11 -12.15
CA LEU A 103 6.40 -3.16 -13.09
C LEU A 103 6.67 -4.49 -12.37
N LEU A 104 7.32 -4.45 -11.21
CA LEU A 104 7.55 -5.63 -10.36
C LEU A 104 6.22 -6.22 -9.89
N ALA A 105 5.30 -5.42 -9.39
CA ALA A 105 3.98 -5.87 -8.97
C ALA A 105 3.23 -6.56 -10.12
N ALA A 106 3.18 -5.91 -11.29
CA ALA A 106 2.51 -6.46 -12.47
C ALA A 106 3.13 -7.80 -12.90
N LYS A 107 4.46 -7.87 -12.97
CA LYS A 107 5.19 -9.06 -13.43
C LYS A 107 5.12 -10.21 -12.43
N THR A 108 5.34 -9.94 -11.14
CA THR A 108 5.44 -10.97 -10.11
C THR A 108 4.07 -11.58 -9.77
N PHE A 109 3.05 -10.73 -9.69
CA PHE A 109 1.71 -11.16 -9.24
C PHE A 109 0.69 -11.26 -10.39
N GLY A 110 1.12 -11.02 -11.63
CA GLY A 110 0.23 -11.12 -12.80
C GLY A 110 -0.90 -10.09 -12.80
N LEU A 111 -0.67 -8.89 -12.20
CA LEU A 111 -1.70 -7.88 -12.10
C LEU A 111 -2.08 -7.33 -13.48
N ALA A 112 -3.37 -7.35 -13.78
CA ALA A 112 -3.91 -6.75 -14.98
C ALA A 112 -3.77 -5.21 -14.94
N ARG A 113 -3.80 -4.57 -16.13
CA ARG A 113 -3.73 -3.11 -16.26
C ARG A 113 -4.74 -2.39 -15.34
N GLN A 114 -5.96 -2.90 -15.25
CA GLN A 114 -7.02 -2.33 -14.43
C GLN A 114 -6.67 -2.33 -12.94
N GLN A 115 -6.04 -3.41 -12.44
CA GLN A 115 -5.56 -3.47 -11.05
C GLN A 115 -4.43 -2.47 -10.81
N ILE A 116 -3.52 -2.30 -11.77
CA ILE A 116 -2.45 -1.28 -11.70
C ILE A 116 -3.03 0.13 -11.65
N LEU A 117 -4.01 0.44 -12.52
CA LEU A 117 -4.70 1.74 -12.49
C LEU A 117 -5.40 1.98 -11.15
N HIS A 118 -6.04 0.94 -10.59
CA HIS A 118 -6.68 1.03 -9.29
C HIS A 118 -5.67 1.35 -8.16
N LEU A 119 -4.49 0.73 -8.18
CA LEU A 119 -3.41 1.07 -7.23
C LEU A 119 -2.95 2.53 -7.37
N CYS A 120 -2.84 3.04 -8.60
CA CYS A 120 -2.53 4.46 -8.84
C CYS A 120 -3.64 5.38 -8.30
N GLN A 121 -4.91 5.04 -8.55
CA GLN A 121 -6.05 5.80 -8.01
C GLN A 121 -6.07 5.79 -6.48
N ASN A 122 -5.75 4.65 -5.86
CA ASN A 122 -5.64 4.56 -4.42
C ASN A 122 -4.56 5.50 -3.87
N ALA A 123 -3.40 5.62 -4.55
CA ALA A 123 -2.34 6.54 -4.13
C ALA A 123 -2.82 8.00 -4.13
N ILE A 124 -3.60 8.41 -5.15
CA ILE A 124 -4.19 9.75 -5.21
C ILE A 124 -5.21 9.93 -4.07
N ARG A 125 -6.12 8.98 -3.89
CA ARG A 125 -7.16 9.05 -2.84
C ARG A 125 -6.58 9.07 -1.43
N ALA A 126 -5.48 8.33 -1.21
CA ALA A 126 -4.78 8.26 0.07
C ALA A 126 -3.89 9.46 0.36
N ALA A 127 -3.61 10.31 -0.62
CA ALA A 127 -2.79 11.51 -0.43
C ALA A 127 -3.48 12.51 0.52
N PHE A 128 -2.69 13.23 1.31
CA PHE A 128 -3.18 14.31 2.19
C PHE A 128 -3.37 15.63 1.43
N LEU A 129 -4.05 15.55 0.30
CA LEU A 129 -4.42 16.65 -0.57
C LEU A 129 -5.89 17.04 -0.32
N SER A 130 -6.28 18.24 -0.75
CA SER A 130 -7.69 18.62 -0.81
C SER A 130 -8.45 17.73 -1.79
N GLU A 131 -9.77 17.64 -1.63
CA GLU A 131 -10.61 16.84 -2.55
C GLU A 131 -10.57 17.40 -3.98
N GLU A 132 -10.41 18.72 -4.15
CA GLU A 132 -10.23 19.37 -5.45
C GLU A 132 -8.94 18.91 -6.15
N GLU A 133 -7.81 18.95 -5.42
CA GLU A 133 -6.53 18.48 -5.95
C GLU A 133 -6.55 16.96 -6.29
N LYS A 134 -7.19 16.14 -5.46
CA LYS A 134 -7.37 14.72 -5.76
C LYS A 134 -8.19 14.51 -7.04
N LEU A 135 -9.29 15.25 -7.18
CA LEU A 135 -10.14 15.17 -8.36
C LEU A 135 -9.38 15.58 -9.62
N ASP A 136 -8.60 16.64 -9.56
CA ASP A 136 -7.77 17.11 -10.68
C ASP A 136 -6.75 16.04 -11.11
N LEU A 137 -6.10 15.37 -10.13
CA LEU A 137 -5.18 14.28 -10.43
C LEU A 137 -5.88 13.05 -11.01
N LEU A 138 -7.05 12.68 -10.47
CA LEU A 138 -7.84 11.57 -11.00
C LEU A 138 -8.29 11.82 -12.43
N ASN A 139 -8.68 13.06 -12.76
CA ASN A 139 -9.08 13.45 -14.13
C ASN A 139 -7.92 13.42 -15.14
N GLN A 140 -6.67 13.47 -14.68
CA GLN A 140 -5.48 13.35 -15.53
C GLN A 140 -5.06 11.89 -15.77
N MET A 141 -5.66 10.95 -15.05
CA MET A 141 -5.37 9.53 -15.28
C MET A 141 -5.94 9.06 -16.63
N PRO A 142 -5.24 8.13 -17.29
CA PRO A 142 -5.78 7.54 -18.53
C PRO A 142 -7.08 6.81 -18.22
N ASP A 143 -8.02 6.91 -19.17
CA ASP A 143 -9.26 6.15 -19.13
C ASP A 143 -8.98 4.65 -19.06
N ASP A 144 -9.87 3.93 -18.38
CA ASP A 144 -9.86 2.47 -18.41
C ASP A 144 -10.13 2.03 -19.86
N PRO A 145 -9.27 1.20 -20.49
CA PRO A 145 -9.57 0.72 -21.82
C PRO A 145 -10.90 -0.04 -21.79
N PRO A 146 -11.71 0.07 -22.83
CA PRO A 146 -12.92 -0.73 -22.92
C PRO A 146 -12.59 -2.20 -22.75
N ALA A 147 -13.42 -2.90 -21.99
CA ALA A 147 -13.29 -4.31 -21.65
C ALA A 147 -13.31 -5.18 -22.92
#